data_3c1a5a019b7af0ab8187f66dab39d372
#
_entry.id   3c1a5a019b7af0ab8187f66dab39d372
#
_cell.length_a   1.000
_cell.length_b   1.000
_cell.length_c   1.000
_cell.angle_alpha   90.00
_cell.angle_beta   90.00
_cell.angle_gamma   90.00
#
_symmetry.space_group_name_H-M   'P 1'
#
loop_
_entity.id
_entity.type
_entity.pdbx_description
1 polymer ?
#
loop_
_entity_poly.entity_id
_entity_poly.type
_entity_poly.pdbx_seq_one_letter_code
_entity_poly.pdbx_strand_id
1 'polypeptide(L)'
;LDKRSLLSIIELGGYPDLSPIYKKYGYEPVVVYSMRKALGVLKKTKPKIIVAEFNYQSDFRDRTSTLESLIAIAQRNIEMKLIIFFEKEYAHQFEKLQSRYDFYATFSYPIEEQQIEEVLANISC
;
A
#
# COMPACT_ATOMS: atom_id res chain seq x y z
N LEU A 1 23.75 -5.24 -5.86
CA LEU A 1 22.67 -6.14 -6.05
C LEU A 1 21.35 -5.56 -5.69
N ASP A 2 20.36 -6.09 -6.33
CA ASP A 2 19.05 -5.51 -6.29
C ASP A 2 18.37 -5.82 -4.98
N LYS A 3 18.38 -4.82 -4.13
CA LYS A 3 17.52 -4.91 -2.97
C LYS A 3 16.11 -4.63 -3.44
N ARG A 4 15.24 -5.56 -3.13
CA ARG A 4 13.84 -5.36 -3.46
C ARG A 4 13.23 -4.41 -2.46
N SER A 5 12.88 -3.21 -2.89
CA SER A 5 12.34 -2.23 -1.97
C SER A 5 10.83 -2.37 -1.87
N LEU A 6 10.33 -2.01 -0.71
CA LEU A 6 8.91 -1.99 -0.42
C LEU A 6 8.60 -0.63 0.17
N LEU A 7 7.67 0.09 -0.45
CA LEU A 7 7.28 1.40 0.03
C LEU A 7 6.09 1.26 0.97
N SER A 8 6.28 1.64 2.22
CA SER A 8 5.24 1.56 3.23
C SER A 8 4.76 2.96 3.57
N ILE A 9 3.51 3.26 3.27
CA ILE A 9 2.94 4.59 3.49
C ILE A 9 2.00 4.50 4.68
N ILE A 10 2.40 5.09 5.79
CA ILE A 10 1.64 5.05 7.02
C ILE A 10 1.10 6.44 7.31
N GLU A 11 -0.18 6.64 7.03
CA GLU A 11 -0.79 7.95 7.25
C GLU A 11 -1.55 8.01 8.57
N LEU A 12 -2.51 7.12 8.78
CA LEU A 12 -3.23 7.02 10.04
C LEU A 12 -2.70 5.90 10.92
N GLY A 13 -2.18 4.85 10.29
CA GLY A 13 -1.62 3.74 11.03
C GLY A 13 -2.68 2.90 11.70
N GLY A 14 -2.42 2.54 12.96
CA GLY A 14 -3.35 1.73 13.72
C GLY A 14 -3.15 0.24 13.51
N TYR A 15 -1.98 -0.16 13.04
CA TYR A 15 -1.63 -1.56 12.88
C TYR A 15 -0.18 -1.77 13.33
N PRO A 16 0.21 -3.04 13.56
CA PRO A 16 1.56 -3.31 14.06
C PRO A 16 2.65 -2.84 13.10
N ASP A 17 3.84 -2.65 13.65
CA ASP A 17 4.99 -2.35 12.79
C ASP A 17 5.30 -3.59 11.96
N LEU A 18 5.10 -3.49 10.66
CA LEU A 18 5.27 -4.62 9.77
C LEU A 18 6.67 -4.69 9.15
N SER A 19 7.52 -3.74 9.46
CA SER A 19 8.86 -3.70 8.89
C SER A 19 9.67 -4.98 9.13
N PRO A 20 9.63 -5.58 10.33
CA PRO A 20 10.36 -6.84 10.52
C PRO A 20 9.89 -7.95 9.59
N ILE A 21 8.59 -7.97 9.30
CA ILE A 21 8.03 -8.98 8.40
C ILE A 21 8.51 -8.72 6.97
N TYR A 22 8.51 -7.47 6.54
CA TYR A 22 9.01 -7.15 5.20
C TYR A 22 10.46 -7.60 5.03
N LYS A 23 11.28 -7.35 6.04
CA LYS A 23 12.69 -7.74 5.99
C LYS A 23 12.85 -9.25 5.98
N LYS A 24 11.99 -9.95 6.71
CA LYS A 24 12.04 -11.39 6.75
C LYS A 24 11.89 -12.01 5.37
N TYR A 25 11.09 -11.37 4.53
CA TYR A 25 10.84 -11.88 3.17
C TYR A 25 11.74 -11.22 2.12
N GLY A 26 12.80 -10.54 2.57
CA GLY A 26 13.82 -10.05 1.66
C GLY A 26 13.58 -8.67 1.10
N TYR A 27 12.68 -7.91 1.70
CA TYR A 27 12.40 -6.56 1.23
C TYR A 27 13.07 -5.52 2.11
N GLU A 28 13.45 -4.41 1.48
CA GLU A 28 14.00 -3.26 2.19
C GLU A 28 12.88 -2.24 2.33
N PRO A 29 12.29 -2.10 3.53
CA PRO A 29 11.16 -1.17 3.68
C PRO A 29 11.63 0.27 3.67
N VAL A 30 10.92 1.08 2.90
CA VAL A 30 11.07 2.53 2.90
C VAL A 30 9.77 3.05 3.48
N VAL A 31 9.83 3.61 4.68
CA VAL A 31 8.63 4.05 5.39
C VAL A 31 8.48 5.55 5.27
N VAL A 32 7.32 5.98 4.81
CA VAL A 32 6.98 7.40 4.74
C VAL A 32 5.63 7.61 5.41
N TYR A 33 5.36 8.82 5.82
CA TYR A 33 4.18 9.13 6.61
C TYR A 33 3.23 10.10 5.91
N SER A 34 3.42 10.32 4.65
CA SER A 34 2.49 11.13 3.87
C SER A 34 2.52 10.68 2.42
N MET A 35 1.41 10.92 1.74
CA MET A 35 1.32 10.57 0.33
C MET A 35 2.27 11.42 -0.50
N ARG A 36 2.47 12.67 -0.08
CA ARG A 36 3.39 13.55 -0.78
C ARG A 36 4.79 12.98 -0.81
N LYS A 37 5.26 12.47 0.34
CA LYS A 37 6.59 11.88 0.40
C LYS A 37 6.66 10.59 -0.39
N ALA A 38 5.57 9.83 -0.38
CA ALA A 38 5.51 8.60 -1.15
C ALA A 38 5.67 8.87 -2.64
N LEU A 39 4.97 9.88 -3.14
CA LEU A 39 5.08 10.24 -4.55
C LEU A 39 6.50 10.71 -4.89
N GLY A 40 7.15 11.37 -3.95
CA GLY A 40 8.54 11.76 -4.13
C GLY A 40 9.48 10.57 -4.26
N VAL A 41 9.25 9.55 -3.44
CA VAL A 41 10.05 8.32 -3.52
C VAL A 41 9.85 7.65 -4.87
N LEU A 42 8.63 7.63 -5.37
CA LEU A 42 8.32 6.96 -6.63
C LEU A 42 8.95 7.66 -7.84
N LYS A 43 9.33 8.92 -7.69
CA LYS A 43 10.04 9.60 -8.76
C LYS A 43 11.49 9.12 -8.88
N LYS A 44 12.01 8.54 -7.81
CA LYS A 44 13.42 8.15 -7.77
C LYS A 44 13.63 6.65 -7.77
N THR A 45 12.65 5.89 -7.34
CA THR A 45 12.80 4.44 -7.20
C THR A 45 11.58 3.72 -7.74
N LYS A 46 11.73 2.41 -7.94
CA LYS A 46 10.62 1.57 -8.37
C LYS A 46 10.50 0.41 -7.38
N PRO A 47 9.76 0.61 -6.30
CA PRO A 47 9.59 -0.47 -5.32
C PRO A 47 8.80 -1.63 -5.95
N LYS A 48 9.07 -2.83 -5.45
CA LYS A 48 8.34 -4.00 -5.92
C LYS A 48 6.96 -4.09 -5.31
N ILE A 49 6.79 -3.53 -4.11
CA ILE A 49 5.52 -3.57 -3.40
C ILE A 49 5.27 -2.18 -2.82
N ILE A 50 4.02 -1.76 -2.87
CA ILE A 50 3.58 -0.52 -2.22
C ILE A 50 2.44 -0.90 -1.28
N VAL A 51 2.57 -0.52 -0.01
CA VAL A 51 1.53 -0.74 1.00
C VAL A 51 0.98 0.62 1.39
N ALA A 52 -0.31 0.83 1.19
CA ALA A 52 -0.93 2.12 1.43
C ALA A 52 -2.27 1.93 2.13
N GLU A 53 -2.87 3.05 2.54
CA GLU A 53 -4.14 3.06 3.25
C GLU A 53 -5.18 3.81 2.44
N PHE A 54 -6.39 3.28 2.45
CA PHE A 54 -7.52 4.00 1.89
C PHE A 54 -8.17 4.78 3.04
N ASN A 55 -7.95 6.07 3.07
CA ASN A 55 -8.45 6.94 4.12
C ASN A 55 -9.56 7.83 3.57
N TYR A 56 -10.77 7.30 3.59
CA TYR A 56 -11.92 8.02 3.06
C TYR A 56 -12.39 9.07 4.06
N GLN A 57 -12.64 10.27 3.57
CA GLN A 57 -13.24 11.33 4.37
C GLN A 57 -14.23 12.06 3.50
N SER A 58 -15.49 11.95 3.85
CA SER A 58 -16.54 12.54 3.02
C SER A 58 -16.44 14.06 2.95
N ASP A 59 -15.85 14.68 3.98
CA ASP A 59 -15.75 16.12 4.04
C ASP A 59 -14.54 16.69 3.33
N PHE A 60 -13.60 15.84 2.94
CA PHE A 60 -12.35 16.29 2.32
C PHE A 60 -12.14 15.53 1.03
N ARG A 61 -11.99 16.29 -0.03
CA ARG A 61 -11.87 15.74 -1.36
C ARG A 61 -10.50 15.12 -1.64
N ASP A 62 -9.49 15.62 -0.97
CA ASP A 62 -8.12 15.45 -1.47
C ASP A 62 -7.48 14.13 -1.16
N ARG A 63 -7.93 13.44 -0.14
CA ARG A 63 -7.25 12.22 0.26
C ARG A 63 -7.42 11.10 -0.75
N THR A 64 -8.64 10.96 -1.25
CA THR A 64 -8.89 9.91 -2.24
C THR A 64 -8.18 10.20 -3.54
N SER A 65 -8.19 11.48 -3.97
CA SER A 65 -7.54 11.80 -5.23
C SER A 65 -6.04 11.62 -5.16
N THR A 66 -5.44 11.82 -3.99
CA THR A 66 -4.01 11.60 -3.83
C THR A 66 -3.67 10.13 -3.90
N LEU A 67 -4.50 9.29 -3.30
CA LEU A 67 -4.32 7.85 -3.40
C LEU A 67 -4.47 7.40 -4.85
N GLU A 68 -5.40 7.98 -5.58
CA GLU A 68 -5.58 7.63 -6.97
C GLU A 68 -4.36 8.00 -7.81
N SER A 69 -3.67 9.08 -7.45
CA SER A 69 -2.42 9.42 -8.12
C SER A 69 -1.37 8.34 -7.94
N LEU A 70 -1.27 7.82 -6.71
CA LEU A 70 -0.35 6.73 -6.42
C LEU A 70 -0.73 5.48 -7.21
N ILE A 71 -2.00 5.17 -7.22
CA ILE A 71 -2.49 3.99 -7.93
C ILE A 71 -2.18 4.09 -9.42
N ALA A 72 -2.37 5.28 -9.99
CA ALA A 72 -2.10 5.46 -11.42
C ALA A 72 -0.64 5.19 -11.74
N ILE A 73 0.27 5.59 -10.86
CA ILE A 73 1.69 5.33 -11.08
C ILE A 73 1.95 3.82 -11.01
N ALA A 74 1.38 3.17 -10.00
CA ALA A 74 1.58 1.74 -9.81
C ALA A 74 1.01 0.94 -10.97
N GLN A 75 -0.12 1.37 -11.53
CA GLN A 75 -0.75 0.65 -12.63
C GLN A 75 0.09 0.69 -13.90
N ARG A 76 0.92 1.71 -14.06
CA ARG A 76 1.80 1.80 -15.22
C ARG A 76 3.02 0.90 -15.12
N ASN A 77 3.25 0.34 -13.92
CA ASN A 77 4.42 -0.49 -13.68
C ASN A 77 3.94 -1.87 -13.29
N ILE A 78 3.94 -2.78 -14.24
CA ILE A 78 3.38 -4.10 -14.05
C ILE A 78 4.07 -4.87 -12.92
N GLU A 79 5.30 -4.50 -12.61
CA GLU A 79 6.05 -5.19 -11.56
C GLU A 79 5.76 -4.67 -10.16
N MET A 80 5.08 -3.55 -10.04
CA MET A 80 4.70 -3.01 -8.74
C MET A 80 3.40 -3.63 -8.27
N LYS A 81 3.44 -4.21 -7.08
CA LYS A 81 2.24 -4.81 -6.49
C LYS A 81 1.71 -3.89 -5.41
N LEU A 82 0.43 -3.60 -5.47
CA LEU A 82 -0.19 -2.63 -4.58
C LEU A 82 -1.06 -3.35 -3.56
N ILE A 83 -0.79 -3.10 -2.29
CA ILE A 83 -1.56 -3.65 -1.17
C ILE A 83 -2.22 -2.49 -0.46
N ILE A 84 -3.54 -2.57 -0.24
CA ILE A 84 -4.30 -1.48 0.38
C ILE A 84 -5.00 -1.96 1.64
N PHE A 85 -4.89 -1.16 2.70
CA PHE A 85 -5.63 -1.37 3.94
C PHE A 85 -6.81 -0.42 3.99
N PHE A 86 -7.96 -0.88 4.45
CA PHE A 86 -9.14 -0.02 4.50
C PHE A 86 -10.00 -0.32 5.72
N GLU A 87 -10.79 0.67 6.15
CA GLU A 87 -11.73 0.49 7.25
C GLU A 87 -13.00 -0.13 6.73
N LYS A 88 -13.55 -1.09 7.49
CA LYS A 88 -14.76 -1.77 7.07
C LYS A 88 -15.95 -0.81 6.90
N GLU A 89 -15.99 0.24 7.71
CA GLU A 89 -17.10 1.17 7.60
C GLU A 89 -17.07 1.93 6.27
N TYR A 90 -15.93 1.94 5.59
CA TYR A 90 -15.81 2.60 4.29
C TYR A 90 -15.68 1.60 3.14
N ALA A 91 -16.05 0.34 3.38
CA ALA A 91 -15.91 -0.69 2.36
C ALA A 91 -16.68 -0.34 1.10
N HIS A 92 -17.85 0.26 1.24
CA HIS A 92 -18.66 0.61 0.08
C HIS A 92 -17.95 1.64 -0.80
N GLN A 93 -17.35 2.65 -0.18
CA GLN A 93 -16.60 3.65 -0.93
C GLN A 93 -15.36 3.03 -1.57
N PHE A 94 -14.73 2.09 -0.85
CA PHE A 94 -13.54 1.43 -1.37
C PHE A 94 -13.86 0.54 -2.57
N GLU A 95 -15.04 -0.07 -2.59
CA GLU A 95 -15.47 -0.89 -3.72
C GLU A 95 -15.49 -0.10 -5.02
N LYS A 96 -15.83 1.18 -4.94
CA LYS A 96 -15.83 2.02 -6.12
C LYS A 96 -14.43 2.16 -6.70
N LEU A 97 -13.44 2.22 -5.83
CA LEU A 97 -12.05 2.29 -6.26
C LEU A 97 -11.62 0.95 -6.84
N GLN A 98 -12.03 -0.16 -6.21
CA GLN A 98 -11.69 -1.49 -6.67
C GLN A 98 -12.27 -1.79 -8.04
N SER A 99 -13.40 -1.16 -8.37
CA SER A 99 -14.01 -1.39 -9.68
C SER A 99 -13.22 -0.74 -10.80
N ARG A 100 -12.33 0.19 -10.47
CA ARG A 100 -11.56 0.95 -11.47
C ARG A 100 -10.10 0.53 -11.57
N TYR A 101 -9.57 -0.09 -10.51
CA TYR A 101 -8.15 -0.43 -10.44
C TYR A 101 -7.96 -1.82 -9.89
N ASP A 102 -6.88 -2.47 -10.29
CA ASP A 102 -6.52 -3.79 -9.78
C ASP A 102 -5.51 -3.65 -8.65
N PHE A 103 -5.82 -4.28 -7.53
CA PHE A 103 -4.89 -4.33 -6.39
C PHE A 103 -4.41 -5.76 -6.22
N TYR A 104 -3.16 -5.92 -5.82
CA TYR A 104 -2.64 -7.24 -5.57
C TYR A 104 -3.35 -7.89 -4.38
N ALA A 105 -3.55 -7.12 -3.31
CA ALA A 105 -4.26 -7.60 -2.14
C ALA A 105 -4.87 -6.42 -1.40
N THR A 106 -5.98 -6.68 -0.71
CA THR A 106 -6.63 -5.67 0.13
C THR A 106 -7.00 -6.32 1.45
N PHE A 107 -6.86 -5.56 2.53
CA PHE A 107 -7.19 -6.05 3.87
C PHE A 107 -7.96 -4.99 4.64
N SER A 108 -9.00 -5.45 5.34
CA SER A 108 -9.75 -4.55 6.21
C SER A 108 -9.14 -4.59 7.60
N TYR A 109 -9.25 -3.47 8.32
CA TYR A 109 -8.81 -3.42 9.71
C TYR A 109 -9.67 -4.32 10.57
N PRO A 110 -9.11 -4.92 11.60
CA PRO A 110 -7.72 -4.79 12.04
C PRO A 110 -6.77 -5.61 11.18
N ILE A 111 -5.60 -5.08 10.94
CA ILE A 111 -4.59 -5.73 10.12
C ILE A 111 -3.78 -6.66 10.99
N GLU A 112 -3.65 -7.91 10.57
CA GLU A 112 -2.92 -8.92 11.33
C GLU A 112 -1.64 -9.31 10.61
N GLU A 113 -0.60 -9.54 11.41
CA GLU A 113 0.70 -9.88 10.85
C GLU A 113 0.66 -11.12 9.98
N GLN A 114 -0.14 -12.12 10.38
CA GLN A 114 -0.23 -13.35 9.63
C GLN A 114 -0.75 -13.13 8.22
N GLN A 115 -1.70 -12.21 8.05
CA GLN A 115 -2.22 -11.90 6.73
C GLN A 115 -1.12 -11.37 5.82
N ILE A 116 -0.29 -10.50 6.37
CA ILE A 116 0.80 -9.91 5.61
C ILE A 116 1.85 -10.94 5.27
N GLU A 117 2.16 -11.83 6.22
CA GLU A 117 3.13 -12.89 5.94
C GLU A 117 2.68 -13.79 4.81
N GLU A 118 1.40 -14.13 4.79
CA GLU A 118 0.88 -15.00 3.73
C GLU A 118 0.97 -14.34 2.36
N VAL A 119 0.66 -13.06 2.29
CA VAL A 119 0.76 -12.34 1.03
C VAL A 119 2.20 -12.30 0.54
N LEU A 120 3.13 -11.97 1.43
CA LEU A 120 4.52 -11.87 1.04
C LEU A 120 5.10 -13.22 0.65
N ALA A 121 4.69 -14.28 1.32
CA ALA A 121 5.14 -15.62 0.98
C ALA A 121 4.70 -15.98 -0.43
N ASN A 122 3.47 -15.62 -0.79
CA ASN A 122 2.97 -15.92 -2.12
C ASN A 122 3.70 -15.13 -3.21
N ILE A 123 4.07 -13.89 -2.91
CA ILE A 123 4.82 -13.09 -3.87
C ILE A 123 6.22 -13.65 -4.07
N SER A 124 6.82 -14.12 -2.98
CA SER A 124 8.20 -14.58 -3.02
C SER A 124 8.38 -15.94 -3.69
N CYS A 125 7.32 -16.68 -3.87
CA CYS A 125 7.41 -18.01 -4.53
C CYS A 125 7.45 -17.92 -6.05
#